data_1da6c7d7b3c80fda4b0af32a5b61fe66
#
_entry.id   1da6c7d7b3c80fda4b0af32a5b61fe66
#
_cell.length_a   1.000
_cell.length_b   1.000
_cell.length_c   1.000
_cell.angle_alpha   90.00
_cell.angle_beta   90.00
_cell.angle_gamma   90.00
#
_symmetry.space_group_name_H-M   'P 1'
#
loop_
_entity.id
_entity.type
_entity.pdbx_description
1 polymer ?
#
loop_
_entity_poly.entity_id
_entity_poly.type
_entity_poly.pdbx_seq_one_letter_code
_entity_poly.pdbx_strand_id
1 'polypeptide(L)'
;PIVSLLLAGLLTLSLTACGKDDSQPSPDAGASVPAGTAVQVETVTSDTISSENKVSGKVTSDLDASVFVATSAKCTAVYVEVGDTVRAGQALCTLDLASTLSSYEAANIGYTSAVQSYQDQAALFDKQIALYEKNVNDLKALQEIGAASQSEIDAAELTLMSAQVTRDSTLSQLEAGIQSAKASVEQLATALENVDARGNVIAPISGVLLSLSAEKDGFVSSA
;
A
#
# COMPACT_ATOMS: atom_id res chain seq x y z
N PRO A 1 9.25 -34.76 31.31
CA PRO A 1 9.47 -35.47 32.50
C PRO A 1 10.95 -35.55 32.83
N ILE A 2 11.24 -35.36 34.14
CA ILE A 2 12.22 -36.15 34.85
C ILE A 2 13.69 -35.74 34.60
N VAL A 3 14.57 -35.41 35.52
CA VAL A 3 14.92 -35.85 36.87
C VAL A 3 16.04 -34.90 37.30
N SER A 4 15.97 -34.20 38.35
CA SER A 4 16.40 -34.58 39.71
C SER A 4 17.87 -35.00 39.88
N LEU A 5 18.40 -34.46 40.89
CA LEU A 5 19.26 -34.97 41.98
C LEU A 5 20.58 -34.21 42.11
N LEU A 6 20.69 -33.48 43.24
CA LEU A 6 21.28 -33.84 44.50
C LEU A 6 22.81 -34.01 44.47
N LEU A 7 23.53 -33.25 45.34
CA LEU A 7 24.31 -33.70 46.49
C LEU A 7 25.20 -32.53 46.92
N ALA A 8 25.03 -31.87 48.00
CA ALA A 8 25.31 -32.23 49.41
C ALA A 8 26.77 -32.58 49.71
N GLY A 9 27.31 -31.87 50.68
CA GLY A 9 28.47 -32.24 51.47
C GLY A 9 29.66 -31.30 51.28
N LEU A 10 30.40 -30.86 52.20
CA LEU A 10 30.55 -31.13 53.62
C LEU A 10 31.48 -30.04 54.19
N LEU A 11 31.10 -29.52 55.27
CA LEU A 11 31.84 -28.95 56.39
C LEU A 11 33.27 -29.46 56.50
N THR A 12 34.28 -28.58 56.73
CA THR A 12 35.34 -28.83 57.76
C THR A 12 35.86 -27.54 58.37
N LEU A 13 35.67 -27.47 59.64
CA LEU A 13 36.31 -26.62 60.60
C LEU A 13 37.80 -26.96 60.75
N SER A 14 38.68 -25.97 60.94
CA SER A 14 39.89 -26.16 61.71
C SER A 14 40.35 -24.84 62.36
N LEU A 15 40.18 -24.79 63.68
CA LEU A 15 40.89 -23.91 64.55
C LEU A 15 42.34 -24.47 64.79
N THR A 16 43.29 -23.54 64.93
CA THR A 16 44.43 -23.62 65.90
C THR A 16 45.14 -22.30 65.87
N ALA A 17 45.15 -21.48 66.82
CA ALA A 17 45.76 -21.50 68.20
C ALA A 17 47.23 -21.05 68.21
N CYS A 18 47.42 -19.95 68.89
CA CYS A 18 48.45 -19.55 69.82
C CYS A 18 49.95 -19.72 69.52
N GLY A 19 50.69 -18.63 69.74
CA GLY A 19 52.13 -18.60 69.91
C GLY A 19 52.57 -17.23 70.36
N LYS A 20 52.74 -17.14 71.69
CA LYS A 20 53.27 -16.02 72.45
C LYS A 20 54.76 -16.17 72.45
N ASP A 21 55.58 -15.13 72.33
CA ASP A 21 56.75 -14.95 73.17
C ASP A 21 57.24 -13.49 73.21
N ASP A 22 57.62 -13.18 74.46
CA ASP A 22 58.16 -11.94 74.97
C ASP A 22 59.56 -11.62 74.47
N SER A 23 59.86 -10.33 74.37
CA SER A 23 61.09 -9.72 74.91
C SER A 23 61.12 -8.23 74.74
N GLN A 24 61.02 -7.51 75.84
CA GLN A 24 61.39 -6.09 75.99
C GLN A 24 62.88 -5.99 76.23
N PRO A 25 63.53 -4.85 75.86
CA PRO A 25 63.69 -3.78 76.83
C PRO A 25 63.60 -2.36 76.31
N SER A 26 63.10 -1.50 77.15
CA SER A 26 63.32 -0.02 77.16
C SER A 26 64.76 0.29 77.72
N PRO A 27 65.27 1.55 77.81
CA PRO A 27 64.67 2.84 77.41
C PRO A 27 65.66 3.75 76.65
N ASP A 28 65.26 4.87 76.09
CA ASP A 28 65.71 6.21 76.46
C ASP A 28 65.15 7.34 75.61
N ALA A 29 64.76 8.37 76.31
CA ALA A 29 64.79 9.81 76.11
C ALA A 29 64.39 10.43 74.79
N GLY A 30 63.27 11.09 74.81
CA GLY A 30 63.20 12.51 74.58
C GLY A 30 63.16 13.06 73.20
N ALA A 31 61.94 13.25 72.66
CA ALA A 31 61.63 14.44 71.86
C ALA A 31 60.09 14.58 71.82
N SER A 32 59.61 15.65 72.42
CA SER A 32 58.21 16.04 72.33
C SER A 32 57.87 16.42 70.89
N VAL A 33 57.11 15.60 70.19
CA VAL A 33 56.50 15.93 68.92
C VAL A 33 55.16 16.57 69.26
N PRO A 34 54.83 17.72 68.59
CA PRO A 34 53.54 18.36 68.83
C PRO A 34 52.42 17.40 68.39
N ALA A 35 51.43 17.28 69.23
CA ALA A 35 50.23 16.48 68.95
C ALA A 35 49.60 16.94 67.67
N GLY A 36 49.86 16.23 66.58
CA GLY A 36 49.16 16.39 65.36
C GLY A 36 47.72 15.92 65.53
N THR A 37 46.77 16.77 65.11
CA THR A 37 45.36 16.39 65.02
C THR A 37 45.25 15.18 64.13
N ALA A 38 44.73 14.07 64.59
CA ALA A 38 44.47 12.90 63.76
C ALA A 38 43.38 13.26 62.72
N VAL A 39 43.73 13.38 61.45
CA VAL A 39 42.80 13.52 60.34
C VAL A 39 42.59 12.14 59.77
N GLN A 40 41.32 11.79 59.62
CA GLN A 40 40.93 10.59 58.92
C GLN A 40 41.03 10.87 57.42
N VAL A 41 41.92 10.21 56.75
CA VAL A 41 42.08 10.29 55.30
C VAL A 41 41.43 9.06 54.67
N GLU A 42 40.58 9.30 53.73
CA GLU A 42 39.94 8.26 52.94
C GLU A 42 40.61 8.25 51.55
N THR A 43 40.94 7.06 51.10
CA THR A 43 41.55 6.89 49.80
C THR A 43 40.46 7.06 48.75
N VAL A 44 40.60 8.08 47.88
CA VAL A 44 39.70 8.27 46.76
C VAL A 44 39.91 7.16 45.75
N THR A 45 38.92 6.32 45.59
CA THR A 45 38.85 5.32 44.52
C THR A 45 38.05 5.85 43.39
N SER A 46 38.55 5.70 42.16
CA SER A 46 37.77 5.98 40.96
C SER A 46 36.78 4.84 40.76
N ASP A 47 35.49 5.15 40.83
CA ASP A 47 34.43 4.21 40.52
C ASP A 47 33.68 4.70 39.27
N THR A 48 33.25 3.76 38.46
CA THR A 48 32.52 4.06 37.24
C THR A 48 31.02 3.91 37.52
N ILE A 49 30.31 5.04 37.49
CA ILE A 49 28.83 5.02 37.57
C ILE A 49 28.29 4.72 36.18
N SER A 50 27.78 3.53 35.97
CA SER A 50 27.05 3.16 34.78
C SER A 50 25.55 3.26 35.05
N SER A 51 24.85 4.07 34.26
CA SER A 51 23.39 4.11 34.27
C SER A 51 22.87 3.30 33.08
N GLU A 52 22.21 2.20 33.33
CA GLU A 52 21.50 1.45 32.32
C GLU A 52 20.07 1.99 32.15
N ASN A 53 19.78 2.59 31.02
CA ASN A 53 18.42 2.93 30.66
C ASN A 53 17.79 1.74 29.92
N LYS A 54 16.86 1.05 30.59
CA LYS A 54 16.04 0.02 29.93
C LYS A 54 14.89 0.68 29.20
N VAL A 55 14.93 0.66 27.87
CA VAL A 55 13.85 1.11 27.02
C VAL A 55 13.12 -0.14 26.51
N SER A 56 11.84 -0.24 26.79
CA SER A 56 10.97 -1.24 26.18
C SER A 56 10.21 -0.64 25.03
N GLY A 57 10.22 -1.30 23.90
CA GLY A 57 9.47 -0.92 22.71
C GLY A 57 8.72 -2.12 22.16
N LYS A 58 7.63 -1.84 21.43
CA LYS A 58 6.93 -2.83 20.64
C LYS A 58 7.43 -2.72 19.20
N VAL A 59 7.91 -3.81 18.65
CA VAL A 59 8.22 -3.89 17.22
C VAL A 59 6.92 -4.11 16.47
N THR A 60 6.59 -3.18 15.58
CA THR A 60 5.46 -3.31 14.66
C THR A 60 5.96 -3.28 13.23
N SER A 61 5.26 -3.95 12.32
CA SER A 61 5.56 -3.85 10.90
C SER A 61 5.29 -2.41 10.42
N ASP A 62 6.14 -1.90 9.56
CA ASP A 62 5.99 -0.58 8.92
C ASP A 62 5.06 -0.66 7.69
N LEU A 63 4.95 -1.85 7.09
CA LEU A 63 4.11 -2.11 5.93
C LEU A 63 3.22 -3.33 6.20
N ASP A 64 1.94 -3.07 6.34
CA ASP A 64 0.90 -4.10 6.38
C ASP A 64 0.00 -3.94 5.16
N ALA A 65 -0.34 -5.04 4.50
CA ALA A 65 -1.29 -5.07 3.40
C ALA A 65 -2.35 -6.13 3.67
N SER A 66 -3.60 -5.73 3.49
CA SER A 66 -4.74 -6.64 3.52
C SER A 66 -5.28 -6.83 2.11
N VAL A 67 -5.51 -8.06 1.72
CA VAL A 67 -6.10 -8.40 0.42
C VAL A 67 -7.54 -8.81 0.67
N PHE A 68 -8.45 -8.04 0.10
CA PHE A 68 -9.87 -8.33 0.14
C PHE A 68 -10.36 -8.66 -1.26
N VAL A 69 -11.31 -9.59 -1.34
CA VAL A 69 -12.02 -9.90 -2.57
C VAL A 69 -13.41 -9.29 -2.45
N ALA A 70 -13.74 -8.36 -3.35
CA ALA A 70 -15.00 -7.61 -3.27
C ALA A 70 -16.23 -8.41 -3.73
N THR A 71 -16.04 -9.62 -4.23
CA THR A 71 -17.11 -10.52 -4.67
C THR A 71 -17.00 -11.89 -3.99
N SER A 72 -18.13 -12.50 -3.68
CA SER A 72 -18.15 -13.87 -3.15
C SER A 72 -17.81 -14.86 -4.25
N ALA A 73 -16.82 -15.70 -4.00
CA ALA A 73 -16.37 -16.71 -4.94
C ALA A 73 -15.93 -18.00 -4.24
N LYS A 74 -16.03 -19.12 -4.94
CA LYS A 74 -15.52 -20.39 -4.44
C LYS A 74 -14.00 -20.44 -4.61
N CYS A 75 -13.29 -20.81 -3.55
CA CYS A 75 -11.85 -21.07 -3.62
C CYS A 75 -11.60 -22.48 -4.18
N THR A 76 -10.88 -22.56 -5.30
CA THR A 76 -10.58 -23.83 -5.97
C THR A 76 -9.24 -24.41 -5.54
N ALA A 77 -8.27 -23.57 -5.21
CA ALA A 77 -6.94 -23.96 -4.74
C ALA A 77 -6.36 -22.92 -3.80
N VAL A 78 -5.56 -23.36 -2.84
CA VAL A 78 -4.76 -22.53 -1.92
C VAL A 78 -3.30 -22.95 -2.07
N TYR A 79 -2.39 -22.00 -2.19
CA TYR A 79 -0.97 -22.23 -2.49
C TYR A 79 -0.03 -21.86 -1.35
N VAL A 80 -0.53 -21.25 -0.30
CA VAL A 80 0.25 -20.73 0.83
C VAL A 80 -0.44 -21.02 2.16
N GLU A 81 0.34 -21.08 3.21
CA GLU A 81 -0.13 -21.24 4.58
C GLU A 81 0.23 -20.04 5.46
N VAL A 82 -0.44 -19.89 6.59
CA VAL A 82 -0.12 -18.84 7.57
C VAL A 82 1.30 -19.05 8.10
N GLY A 83 2.13 -18.02 8.02
CA GLY A 83 3.54 -18.05 8.35
C GLY A 83 4.47 -18.13 7.14
N ASP A 84 3.95 -18.40 5.95
CA ASP A 84 4.77 -18.44 4.74
C ASP A 84 5.27 -17.05 4.32
N THR A 85 6.47 -17.05 3.75
CA THR A 85 7.02 -15.85 3.10
C THR A 85 6.56 -15.78 1.67
N VAL A 86 5.86 -14.72 1.31
CA VAL A 86 5.34 -14.45 -0.02
C VAL A 86 6.05 -13.28 -0.69
N ARG A 87 6.08 -13.27 -2.02
CA ARG A 87 6.60 -12.17 -2.84
C ARG A 87 5.45 -11.40 -3.47
N ALA A 88 5.67 -10.11 -3.70
CA ALA A 88 4.73 -9.30 -4.47
C ALA A 88 4.44 -9.97 -5.83
N GLY A 89 3.16 -10.07 -6.20
CA GLY A 89 2.70 -10.78 -7.39
C GLY A 89 2.59 -12.31 -7.26
N GLN A 90 2.94 -12.90 -6.13
CA GLN A 90 2.79 -14.34 -5.91
C GLN A 90 1.32 -14.71 -5.72
N ALA A 91 0.87 -15.77 -6.38
CA ALA A 91 -0.48 -16.32 -6.19
C ALA A 91 -0.62 -16.91 -4.78
N LEU A 92 -1.67 -16.49 -4.09
CA LEU A 92 -2.04 -16.98 -2.75
C LEU A 92 -3.08 -18.08 -2.84
N CYS A 93 -4.14 -17.85 -3.60
CA CYS A 93 -5.19 -18.83 -3.86
C CYS A 93 -5.82 -18.58 -5.23
N THR A 94 -6.57 -19.54 -5.74
CA THR A 94 -7.37 -19.39 -6.96
C THR A 94 -8.85 -19.40 -6.60
N LEU A 95 -9.57 -18.40 -7.13
CA LEU A 95 -11.00 -18.26 -6.98
C LEU A 95 -11.72 -18.56 -8.31
N ASP A 96 -12.90 -19.11 -8.23
CA ASP A 96 -13.77 -19.27 -9.41
C ASP A 96 -14.45 -17.93 -9.73
N LEU A 97 -13.77 -17.13 -10.52
CA LEU A 97 -14.18 -15.79 -10.98
C LEU A 97 -14.41 -15.75 -12.50
N ALA A 98 -14.57 -16.90 -13.15
CA ALA A 98 -14.71 -16.98 -14.61
C ALA A 98 -15.84 -16.10 -15.14
N SER A 99 -16.99 -16.06 -14.47
CA SER A 99 -18.12 -15.22 -14.85
C SER A 99 -17.82 -13.72 -14.69
N THR A 100 -17.14 -13.35 -13.60
CA THR A 100 -16.77 -11.94 -13.33
C THR A 100 -15.72 -11.45 -14.33
N LEU A 101 -14.72 -12.27 -14.63
CA LEU A 101 -13.70 -11.97 -15.64
C LEU A 101 -14.32 -11.81 -17.04
N SER A 102 -15.24 -12.70 -17.42
CA SER A 102 -15.96 -12.58 -18.70
C SER A 102 -16.83 -11.31 -18.75
N SER A 103 -17.47 -10.94 -17.63
CA SER A 103 -18.25 -9.70 -17.53
C SER A 103 -17.37 -8.46 -17.64
N TYR A 104 -16.20 -8.48 -17.01
CA TYR A 104 -15.22 -7.40 -17.14
C TYR A 104 -14.73 -7.23 -18.58
N GLU A 105 -14.39 -8.34 -19.24
CA GLU A 105 -13.98 -8.31 -20.64
C GLU A 105 -15.08 -7.78 -21.56
N ALA A 106 -16.32 -8.22 -21.38
CA ALA A 106 -17.47 -7.72 -22.14
C ALA A 106 -17.72 -6.23 -21.89
N ALA A 107 -17.62 -5.76 -20.64
CA ALA A 107 -17.74 -4.33 -20.31
C ALA A 107 -16.62 -3.49 -20.97
N ASN A 108 -15.38 -4.00 -20.97
CA ASN A 108 -14.25 -3.33 -21.59
C ASN A 108 -14.38 -3.22 -23.12
N ILE A 109 -14.89 -4.28 -23.77
CA ILE A 109 -15.23 -4.25 -25.19
C ILE A 109 -16.34 -3.20 -25.45
N GLY A 110 -17.37 -3.17 -24.60
CA GLY A 110 -18.44 -2.17 -24.69
C GLY A 110 -17.94 -0.74 -24.56
N TYR A 111 -17.07 -0.48 -23.59
CA TYR A 111 -16.42 0.82 -23.41
C TYR A 111 -15.58 1.22 -24.66
N THR A 112 -14.74 0.31 -25.15
CA THR A 112 -13.92 0.57 -26.33
C THR A 112 -14.77 0.86 -27.57
N SER A 113 -15.87 0.11 -27.75
CA SER A 113 -16.82 0.34 -28.85
C SER A 113 -17.54 1.68 -28.74
N ALA A 114 -17.91 2.11 -27.53
CA ALA A 114 -18.53 3.41 -27.29
C ALA A 114 -17.56 4.56 -27.64
N VAL A 115 -16.29 4.45 -27.23
CA VAL A 115 -15.24 5.41 -27.58
C VAL A 115 -15.03 5.49 -29.10
N GLN A 116 -14.96 4.34 -29.76
CA GLN A 116 -14.80 4.31 -31.22
C GLN A 116 -15.99 4.95 -31.93
N SER A 117 -17.22 4.64 -31.50
CA SER A 117 -18.44 5.26 -32.07
C SER A 117 -18.44 6.78 -31.89
N TYR A 118 -18.00 7.28 -30.75
CA TYR A 118 -17.84 8.74 -30.53
C TYR A 118 -16.86 9.36 -31.54
N GLN A 119 -15.68 8.74 -31.68
CA GLN A 119 -14.63 9.23 -32.58
C GLN A 119 -15.10 9.26 -34.06
N ASP A 120 -15.74 8.18 -34.49
CA ASP A 120 -16.25 8.08 -35.86
C ASP A 120 -17.34 9.13 -36.13
N GLN A 121 -18.26 9.33 -35.18
CA GLN A 121 -19.33 10.31 -35.29
C GLN A 121 -18.80 11.75 -35.25
N ALA A 122 -17.82 12.03 -34.37
CA ALA A 122 -17.15 13.33 -34.30
C ALA A 122 -16.45 13.66 -35.65
N ALA A 123 -15.70 12.71 -36.19
CA ALA A 123 -15.03 12.89 -37.47
C ALA A 123 -16.02 13.13 -38.64
N LEU A 124 -17.20 12.50 -38.60
CA LEU A 124 -18.25 12.73 -39.60
C LEU A 124 -18.81 14.14 -39.47
N PHE A 125 -19.16 14.57 -38.25
CA PHE A 125 -19.67 15.92 -38.00
C PHE A 125 -18.65 17.01 -38.37
N ASP A 126 -17.37 16.81 -38.05
CA ASP A 126 -16.32 17.76 -38.37
C ASP A 126 -16.24 18.00 -39.91
N LYS A 127 -16.31 16.93 -40.70
CA LYS A 127 -16.35 17.04 -42.17
C LYS A 127 -17.60 17.73 -42.65
N GLN A 128 -18.75 17.46 -42.07
CA GLN A 128 -20.02 18.07 -42.43
C GLN A 128 -20.03 19.56 -42.12
N ILE A 129 -19.56 19.94 -40.93
CA ILE A 129 -19.46 21.34 -40.52
C ILE A 129 -18.48 22.11 -41.43
N ALA A 130 -17.30 21.54 -41.70
CA ALA A 130 -16.34 22.15 -42.63
C ALA A 130 -16.93 22.40 -44.00
N LEU A 131 -17.81 21.51 -44.48
CA LEU A 131 -18.52 21.73 -45.74
C LEU A 131 -19.52 22.89 -45.66
N TYR A 132 -20.29 23.00 -44.60
CA TYR A 132 -21.22 24.11 -44.38
C TYR A 132 -20.49 25.44 -44.18
N GLU A 133 -19.39 25.47 -43.44
CA GLU A 133 -18.53 26.64 -43.27
C GLU A 133 -17.98 27.11 -44.61
N LYS A 134 -17.51 26.17 -45.44
CA LYS A 134 -17.06 26.49 -46.80
C LYS A 134 -18.19 27.11 -47.65
N ASN A 135 -19.39 26.55 -47.58
CA ASN A 135 -20.56 27.09 -48.30
C ASN A 135 -20.90 28.52 -47.87
N VAL A 136 -20.91 28.80 -46.57
CA VAL A 136 -21.11 30.17 -46.04
C VAL A 136 -20.04 31.12 -46.53
N ASN A 137 -18.76 30.72 -46.53
CA ASN A 137 -17.66 31.55 -47.00
C ASN A 137 -17.73 31.80 -48.50
N ASP A 138 -18.08 30.79 -49.30
CA ASP A 138 -18.27 30.92 -50.75
C ASP A 138 -19.41 31.89 -51.07
N LEU A 139 -20.56 31.84 -50.37
CA LEU A 139 -21.66 32.77 -50.51
C LEU A 139 -21.29 34.20 -50.11
N LYS A 140 -20.54 34.40 -49.06
CA LYS A 140 -20.02 35.72 -48.66
C LYS A 140 -19.12 36.32 -49.75
N ALA A 141 -18.23 35.53 -50.32
CA ALA A 141 -17.37 35.98 -51.41
C ALA A 141 -18.21 36.33 -52.71
N LEU A 142 -19.27 35.57 -52.99
CA LEU A 142 -20.18 35.88 -54.10
C LEU A 142 -21.00 37.14 -53.84
N GLN A 143 -21.37 37.43 -52.60
CA GLN A 143 -22.06 38.66 -52.23
C GLN A 143 -21.18 39.88 -52.45
N GLU A 144 -19.89 39.84 -52.21
CA GLU A 144 -18.96 40.97 -52.46
C GLU A 144 -18.98 41.43 -53.94
N ILE A 145 -19.23 40.50 -54.83
CA ILE A 145 -19.37 40.83 -56.30
C ILE A 145 -20.82 40.97 -56.76
N GLY A 146 -21.79 40.97 -55.82
CA GLY A 146 -23.20 41.12 -56.08
C GLY A 146 -23.88 39.86 -56.68
N ALA A 147 -23.25 38.69 -56.60
CA ALA A 147 -23.74 37.42 -57.14
C ALA A 147 -24.48 36.54 -56.13
N ALA A 148 -24.57 36.94 -54.85
CA ALA A 148 -25.40 36.31 -53.85
C ALA A 148 -26.14 37.35 -52.99
N SER A 149 -27.30 36.98 -52.47
CA SER A 149 -28.14 37.82 -51.64
C SER A 149 -27.82 37.58 -50.13
N GLN A 150 -28.13 38.57 -49.27
CA GLN A 150 -28.01 38.42 -47.83
C GLN A 150 -28.88 37.25 -47.30
N SER A 151 -30.07 37.06 -47.84
CA SER A 151 -30.98 35.97 -47.45
C SER A 151 -30.41 34.58 -47.71
N GLU A 152 -29.58 34.41 -48.76
CA GLU A 152 -28.90 33.13 -49.03
C GLU A 152 -27.81 32.86 -47.99
N ILE A 153 -27.06 33.88 -47.58
CA ILE A 153 -26.06 33.77 -46.51
C ILE A 153 -26.74 33.44 -45.18
N ASP A 154 -27.79 34.17 -44.80
CA ASP A 154 -28.52 33.93 -43.56
C ASP A 154 -29.07 32.49 -43.49
N ALA A 155 -29.59 31.97 -44.61
CA ALA A 155 -30.06 30.58 -44.69
C ALA A 155 -28.92 29.55 -44.53
N ALA A 156 -27.75 29.82 -45.13
CA ALA A 156 -26.58 28.95 -45.00
C ALA A 156 -26.02 28.99 -43.58
N GLU A 157 -25.96 30.17 -42.95
CA GLU A 157 -25.52 30.32 -41.54
C GLU A 157 -26.46 29.60 -40.59
N LEU A 158 -27.80 29.68 -40.80
CA LEU A 158 -28.76 28.92 -39.99
C LEU A 158 -28.56 27.41 -40.15
N THR A 159 -28.25 26.94 -41.36
CA THR A 159 -27.94 25.53 -41.62
C THR A 159 -26.69 25.10 -40.90
N LEU A 160 -25.62 25.91 -40.96
CA LEU A 160 -24.38 25.65 -40.20
C LEU A 160 -24.65 25.60 -38.69
N MET A 161 -25.36 26.59 -38.15
CA MET A 161 -25.71 26.63 -36.72
C MET A 161 -26.52 25.40 -36.31
N SER A 162 -27.50 24.97 -37.08
CA SER A 162 -28.31 23.80 -36.79
C SER A 162 -27.48 22.51 -36.80
N ALA A 163 -26.52 22.39 -37.72
CA ALA A 163 -25.59 21.28 -37.78
C ALA A 163 -24.65 21.24 -36.55
N GLN A 164 -24.15 22.41 -36.13
CA GLN A 164 -23.32 22.51 -34.90
C GLN A 164 -24.08 22.09 -33.63
N VAL A 165 -25.33 22.57 -33.47
CA VAL A 165 -26.19 22.19 -32.33
C VAL A 165 -26.48 20.69 -32.37
N THR A 166 -26.72 20.11 -33.53
CA THR A 166 -26.97 18.67 -33.70
C THR A 166 -25.72 17.86 -33.31
N ARG A 167 -24.55 18.29 -33.79
CA ARG A 167 -23.26 17.68 -33.40
C ARG A 167 -23.10 17.69 -31.88
N ASP A 168 -23.22 18.86 -31.25
CA ASP A 168 -22.96 19.04 -29.82
C ASP A 168 -23.92 18.19 -28.98
N SER A 169 -25.21 18.15 -29.36
CA SER A 169 -26.19 17.31 -28.69
C SER A 169 -25.89 15.83 -28.84
N THR A 170 -25.53 15.39 -30.07
CA THR A 170 -25.22 13.97 -30.32
C THR A 170 -23.96 13.53 -29.65
N LEU A 171 -22.89 14.34 -29.71
CA LEU A 171 -21.61 14.01 -29.03
C LEU A 171 -21.75 13.98 -27.50
N SER A 172 -22.55 14.90 -26.95
CA SER A 172 -22.84 14.88 -25.49
C SER A 172 -23.58 13.60 -25.06
N GLN A 173 -24.51 13.09 -25.88
CA GLN A 173 -25.20 11.83 -25.60
C GLN A 173 -24.24 10.64 -25.68
N LEU A 174 -23.35 10.60 -26.66
CA LEU A 174 -22.34 9.56 -26.82
C LEU A 174 -21.32 9.61 -25.67
N GLU A 175 -20.92 10.80 -25.24
CA GLU A 175 -20.03 10.98 -24.10
C GLU A 175 -20.66 10.47 -22.79
N ALA A 176 -21.94 10.75 -22.57
CA ALA A 176 -22.67 10.17 -21.42
C ALA A 176 -22.69 8.63 -21.48
N GLY A 177 -22.83 8.06 -22.69
CA GLY A 177 -22.73 6.61 -22.92
C GLY A 177 -21.33 6.06 -22.56
N ILE A 178 -20.28 6.77 -22.96
CA ILE A 178 -18.89 6.42 -22.62
C ILE A 178 -18.70 6.44 -21.09
N GLN A 179 -19.17 7.48 -20.40
CA GLN A 179 -19.07 7.57 -18.93
C GLN A 179 -19.80 6.42 -18.24
N SER A 180 -20.98 6.04 -18.73
CA SER A 180 -21.72 4.89 -18.19
C SER A 180 -20.98 3.56 -18.40
N ALA A 181 -20.44 3.34 -19.60
CA ALA A 181 -19.64 2.16 -19.89
C ALA A 181 -18.36 2.10 -19.06
N LYS A 182 -17.69 3.24 -18.90
CA LYS A 182 -16.50 3.37 -18.07
C LYS A 182 -16.79 3.02 -16.60
N ALA A 183 -17.87 3.55 -16.04
CA ALA A 183 -18.30 3.24 -14.67
C ALA A 183 -18.54 1.74 -14.48
N SER A 184 -19.10 1.06 -15.46
CA SER A 184 -19.29 -0.39 -15.43
C SER A 184 -17.96 -1.16 -15.43
N VAL A 185 -16.98 -0.73 -16.20
CA VAL A 185 -15.62 -1.31 -16.21
C VAL A 185 -14.94 -1.08 -14.86
N GLU A 186 -15.00 0.13 -14.32
CA GLU A 186 -14.40 0.47 -13.02
C GLU A 186 -15.00 -0.33 -11.86
N GLN A 187 -16.32 -0.50 -11.87
CA GLN A 187 -17.00 -1.34 -10.87
C GLN A 187 -16.50 -2.79 -10.90
N LEU A 188 -16.38 -3.37 -12.09
CA LEU A 188 -15.88 -4.74 -12.25
C LEU A 188 -14.37 -4.83 -11.99
N ALA A 189 -13.59 -3.81 -12.34
CA ALA A 189 -12.16 -3.74 -12.02
C ALA A 189 -11.91 -3.73 -10.51
N THR A 190 -12.74 -2.98 -9.74
CA THR A 190 -12.66 -2.99 -8.27
C THR A 190 -12.97 -4.37 -7.70
N ALA A 191 -13.91 -5.10 -8.29
CA ALA A 191 -14.23 -6.46 -7.87
C ALA A 191 -13.10 -7.47 -8.16
N LEU A 192 -12.21 -7.14 -9.10
CA LEU A 192 -11.04 -7.93 -9.51
C LEU A 192 -9.73 -7.36 -8.98
N GLU A 193 -9.76 -6.43 -8.03
CA GLU A 193 -8.55 -5.89 -7.43
C GLU A 193 -7.73 -7.01 -6.78
N ASN A 194 -6.43 -7.03 -7.03
CA ASN A 194 -5.51 -8.09 -6.61
C ASN A 194 -5.81 -9.50 -7.16
N VAL A 195 -6.57 -9.58 -8.24
CA VAL A 195 -6.84 -10.83 -8.95
C VAL A 195 -6.20 -10.77 -10.34
N ASP A 196 -5.50 -11.83 -10.72
CA ASP A 196 -4.93 -11.94 -12.07
C ASP A 196 -5.97 -12.44 -13.09
N ALA A 197 -5.60 -12.44 -14.38
CA ALA A 197 -6.45 -12.89 -15.47
C ALA A 197 -6.86 -14.39 -15.40
N ARG A 198 -6.30 -15.15 -14.46
CA ARG A 198 -6.61 -16.56 -14.23
C ARG A 198 -7.49 -16.80 -13.02
N GLY A 199 -7.87 -15.72 -12.31
CA GLY A 199 -8.63 -15.80 -11.07
C GLY A 199 -7.77 -16.08 -9.83
N ASN A 200 -6.44 -15.91 -9.92
CA ASN A 200 -5.57 -16.03 -8.76
C ASN A 200 -5.55 -14.71 -7.99
N VAL A 201 -5.75 -14.80 -6.70
CA VAL A 201 -5.50 -13.70 -5.76
C VAL A 201 -4.00 -13.59 -5.55
N ILE A 202 -3.43 -12.41 -5.78
CA ILE A 202 -1.99 -12.15 -5.72
C ILE A 202 -1.63 -11.29 -4.51
N ALA A 203 -0.44 -11.49 -3.97
CA ALA A 203 0.11 -10.67 -2.89
C ALA A 203 0.51 -9.28 -3.43
N PRO A 204 0.02 -8.16 -2.86
CA PRO A 204 0.39 -6.82 -3.30
C PRO A 204 1.82 -6.42 -2.87
N ILE A 205 2.30 -6.99 -1.78
CA ILE A 205 3.63 -6.74 -1.23
C ILE A 205 4.35 -8.04 -0.90
N SER A 206 5.67 -7.98 -0.73
CA SER A 206 6.44 -9.10 -0.19
C SER A 206 6.46 -9.06 1.33
N GLY A 207 6.30 -10.20 1.98
CA GLY A 207 6.24 -10.27 3.44
C GLY A 207 5.89 -11.67 3.94
N VAL A 208 5.49 -11.75 5.19
CA VAL A 208 5.01 -12.99 5.81
C VAL A 208 3.49 -12.94 5.93
N LEU A 209 2.82 -14.02 5.53
CA LEU A 209 1.37 -14.14 5.61
C LEU A 209 0.94 -14.32 7.07
N LEU A 210 0.23 -13.35 7.61
CA LEU A 210 -0.20 -13.36 9.02
C LEU A 210 -1.54 -14.08 9.23
N SER A 211 -2.43 -14.00 8.24
CA SER A 211 -3.74 -14.66 8.30
C SER A 211 -4.22 -15.01 6.90
N LEU A 212 -5.01 -16.07 6.79
CA LEU A 212 -5.62 -16.53 5.55
C LEU A 212 -7.01 -17.09 5.89
N SER A 213 -8.04 -16.51 5.29
CA SER A 213 -9.43 -16.96 5.47
C SER A 213 -9.92 -17.87 4.34
N ALA A 214 -9.09 -18.06 3.28
CA ALA A 214 -9.44 -18.89 2.15
C ALA A 214 -9.13 -20.36 2.48
N GLU A 215 -10.13 -21.21 2.32
CA GLU A 215 -9.99 -22.67 2.42
C GLU A 215 -10.35 -23.32 1.09
N LYS A 216 -9.65 -24.37 0.73
CA LYS A 216 -9.95 -25.12 -0.49
C LYS A 216 -11.39 -25.64 -0.46
N ASP A 217 -12.11 -25.43 -1.55
CA ASP A 217 -13.53 -25.73 -1.73
C ASP A 217 -14.50 -24.90 -0.86
N GLY A 218 -13.98 -23.97 -0.04
CA GLY A 218 -14.73 -22.98 0.73
C GLY A 218 -15.16 -21.78 -0.12
N PHE A 219 -16.05 -20.96 0.46
CA PHE A 219 -16.41 -19.66 -0.14
C PHE A 219 -15.65 -18.54 0.57
N VAL A 220 -15.04 -17.68 -0.23
CA VAL A 220 -14.54 -16.40 0.24
C VAL A 220 -15.63 -15.38 0.01
N SER A 221 -16.03 -14.67 1.05
CA SER A 221 -17.03 -13.60 0.96
C SER A 221 -16.36 -12.25 1.12
N SER A 222 -16.90 -11.24 0.45
CA SER A 222 -16.59 -9.84 0.76
C SER A 222 -16.97 -9.57 2.22
N ALA A 223 -16.03 -9.08 3.01
CA ALA A 223 -16.29 -8.63 4.37
C ALA A 223 -16.97 -7.26 4.33
#